data_b48266d0226ad834f5bcd03909aafb71
#
_entry.id   b48266d0226ad834f5bcd03909aafb71
#
_cell.length_a   1.000
_cell.length_b   1.000
_cell.length_c   1.000
_cell.angle_alpha   90.00
_cell.angle_beta   90.00
_cell.angle_gamma   90.00
#
_symmetry.space_group_name_H-M   'P 1'
#
loop_
_entity.id
_entity.type
_entity.pdbx_description
1 polymer ?
#
loop_
_entity_poly.entity_id
_entity_poly.type
_entity_poly.pdbx_seq_one_letter_code
_entity_poly.pdbx_strand_id
1 'polypeptide(L)'
;MKHSRIFHDRRFTARSTIALVALTLALLPSASARADEGGVSFWLSGQYASFAAVPNQPGWYIPTQLYYYNGSASGTKSFERGDAANLGVSSQAALVFFTPTWVPDEKWFGGQPSFSLTFGGGWNSTSADLSASFVHLGTQTLNRSDSDSGGADLYPQAQIAWTSGNNNWMAYVTGDLPVGSYSSTRLSNIGLGHTAFDMGGAYTYMNNTSGREASATLGFTYNGENTSTNYQSGVDSHLDWDVSQFLSQNWQIGLVGYVYYQLTGDSGSGDHVGSFKSRVASVGPEVGYAFTAGGLQWYANLRGYWEFWAENRLEGYAVFATLSIPLGGGPKK
;
A
#
# COMPACT_ATOMS: atom_id res chain seq x y z
N MET A 1 41.64 -58.59 -37.71
CA MET A 1 40.86 -58.24 -36.48
C MET A 1 40.87 -56.72 -36.32
N LYS A 2 39.76 -56.05 -36.65
CA LYS A 2 39.60 -54.59 -36.53
C LYS A 2 38.74 -54.29 -35.31
N HIS A 3 39.30 -53.62 -34.31
CA HIS A 3 38.54 -53.07 -33.18
C HIS A 3 37.97 -51.70 -33.60
N SER A 4 36.65 -51.66 -33.72
CA SER A 4 35.87 -50.43 -33.84
C SER A 4 35.67 -49.83 -32.43
N ARG A 5 36.17 -48.62 -32.17
CA ARG A 5 35.86 -47.84 -30.97
C ARG A 5 34.63 -46.99 -31.26
N ILE A 6 33.53 -47.29 -30.56
CA ILE A 6 32.33 -46.48 -30.55
C ILE A 6 32.58 -45.31 -29.61
N PHE A 7 32.78 -44.10 -30.16
CA PHE A 7 32.72 -42.85 -29.42
C PHE A 7 31.24 -42.47 -29.25
N HIS A 8 30.67 -42.76 -28.07
CA HIS A 8 29.37 -42.26 -27.73
C HIS A 8 29.46 -40.76 -27.43
N ASP A 9 28.71 -39.97 -28.21
CA ASP A 9 28.68 -38.53 -28.22
C ASP A 9 27.99 -37.97 -26.91
N ARG A 10 28.82 -37.70 -25.90
CA ARG A 10 28.37 -37.10 -24.62
C ARG A 10 27.85 -35.67 -24.78
N ARG A 11 27.91 -35.06 -25.96
CA ARG A 11 27.45 -33.67 -26.21
C ARG A 11 25.93 -33.60 -26.40
N PHE A 12 25.29 -34.69 -26.79
CA PHE A 12 23.84 -34.73 -27.03
C PHE A 12 23.03 -34.78 -25.72
N THR A 13 23.52 -35.38 -24.68
CA THR A 13 22.86 -35.49 -23.38
C THR A 13 22.87 -34.21 -22.58
N ALA A 14 23.96 -33.43 -22.63
CA ALA A 14 24.06 -32.16 -21.90
C ALA A 14 23.10 -31.07 -22.45
N ARG A 15 22.96 -30.97 -23.78
CA ARG A 15 22.02 -30.03 -24.40
C ARG A 15 20.55 -30.38 -24.15
N SER A 16 20.21 -31.68 -24.11
CA SER A 16 18.85 -32.13 -23.80
C SER A 16 18.50 -31.91 -22.33
N THR A 17 19.45 -32.02 -21.42
CA THR A 17 19.25 -31.78 -19.98
C THR A 17 19.09 -30.29 -19.70
N ILE A 18 19.87 -29.41 -20.37
CA ILE A 18 19.74 -27.97 -20.24
C ILE A 18 18.39 -27.50 -20.80
N ALA A 19 17.94 -28.03 -21.94
CA ALA A 19 16.64 -27.73 -22.52
C ALA A 19 15.48 -28.20 -21.62
N LEU A 20 15.61 -29.35 -20.95
CA LEU A 20 14.60 -29.86 -20.02
C LEU A 20 14.55 -29.04 -18.72
N VAL A 21 15.70 -28.59 -18.20
CA VAL A 21 15.80 -27.70 -17.03
C VAL A 21 15.28 -26.31 -17.36
N ALA A 22 15.59 -25.77 -18.54
CA ALA A 22 15.02 -24.51 -19.00
C ALA A 22 13.50 -24.59 -19.23
N LEU A 23 12.99 -25.73 -19.71
CA LEU A 23 11.57 -25.98 -19.90
C LEU A 23 10.84 -26.18 -18.56
N THR A 24 11.45 -26.83 -17.57
CA THR A 24 10.90 -26.96 -16.21
C THR A 24 10.96 -25.64 -15.45
N LEU A 25 11.96 -24.80 -15.63
CA LEU A 25 12.00 -23.42 -15.11
C LEU A 25 10.97 -22.50 -15.79
N ALA A 26 10.69 -22.71 -17.07
CA ALA A 26 9.64 -21.98 -17.79
C ALA A 26 8.21 -22.47 -17.46
N LEU A 27 8.08 -23.69 -16.93
CA LEU A 27 6.82 -24.29 -16.49
C LEU A 27 6.61 -24.19 -14.97
N LEU A 28 7.57 -23.65 -14.21
CA LEU A 28 7.28 -23.21 -12.86
C LEU A 28 6.30 -22.04 -13.00
N PRO A 29 5.06 -22.16 -12.51
CA PRO A 29 4.20 -20.99 -12.42
C PRO A 29 5.01 -19.93 -11.69
N SER A 30 4.97 -18.72 -12.19
CA SER A 30 5.68 -17.57 -11.61
C SER A 30 5.30 -17.51 -10.13
N ALA A 31 6.09 -18.15 -9.28
CA ALA A 31 5.92 -18.10 -7.84
C ALA A 31 6.33 -16.69 -7.39
N SER A 32 5.49 -15.71 -7.70
CA SER A 32 5.48 -14.46 -6.97
C SER A 32 4.94 -14.80 -5.58
N ALA A 33 5.77 -14.68 -4.56
CA ALA A 33 5.28 -14.59 -3.19
C ALA A 33 4.38 -13.34 -3.15
N ARG A 34 3.08 -13.54 -3.21
CA ARG A 34 2.06 -12.49 -3.24
C ARG A 34 1.09 -12.80 -2.11
N ALA A 35 1.21 -12.08 -1.04
CA ALA A 35 0.09 -11.70 -0.21
C ALA A 35 -0.29 -10.30 -0.70
N ASP A 36 -1.53 -10.02 -0.94
CA ASP A 36 -2.08 -8.99 -1.79
C ASP A 36 -1.60 -9.10 -3.25
N GLU A 37 -2.50 -9.13 -4.19
CA GLU A 37 -2.16 -9.25 -5.60
C GLU A 37 -1.32 -8.05 -6.03
N GLY A 38 -0.03 -8.30 -6.30
CA GLY A 38 0.95 -7.24 -6.58
C GLY A 38 1.64 -6.63 -5.35
N GLY A 39 1.35 -7.07 -4.12
CA GLY A 39 2.01 -6.59 -2.89
C GLY A 39 1.54 -5.21 -2.42
N VAL A 40 0.44 -4.69 -2.97
CA VAL A 40 -0.15 -3.39 -2.59
C VAL A 40 -1.59 -3.63 -2.14
N SER A 41 -1.89 -3.28 -0.90
CA SER A 41 -3.25 -3.32 -0.36
C SER A 41 -4.07 -2.11 -0.83
N PHE A 42 -5.40 -2.25 -0.81
CA PHE A 42 -6.32 -1.15 -1.02
C PHE A 42 -6.02 0.03 -0.07
N TRP A 43 -5.88 -0.28 1.23
CA TRP A 43 -5.56 0.75 2.21
C TRP A 43 -4.10 1.18 2.06
N LEU A 44 -3.88 2.45 1.75
CA LEU A 44 -2.56 3.05 1.73
C LEU A 44 -2.11 3.34 3.16
N SER A 45 -1.36 2.40 3.77
CA SER A 45 -0.93 2.47 5.17
C SER A 45 -0.20 3.78 5.47
N GLY A 46 -0.59 4.46 6.55
CA GLY A 46 -0.08 5.78 6.92
C GLY A 46 -0.78 6.96 6.23
N GLN A 47 -1.87 6.74 5.50
CA GLN A 47 -2.63 7.83 4.87
C GLN A 47 -3.32 8.74 5.90
N TYR A 48 -3.75 8.18 7.04
CA TYR A 48 -4.22 8.96 8.17
C TYR A 48 -3.08 9.20 9.17
N ALA A 49 -3.10 10.38 9.80
CA ALA A 49 -2.19 10.79 10.88
C ALA A 49 -2.90 11.82 11.77
N SER A 50 -2.26 12.97 11.99
CA SER A 50 -2.82 14.06 12.82
C SER A 50 -4.23 14.44 12.38
N PHE A 51 -5.08 14.72 13.39
CA PHE A 51 -6.46 15.20 13.23
C PHE A 51 -7.42 14.21 12.57
N ALA A 52 -7.10 12.91 12.54
CA ALA A 52 -7.85 11.90 11.81
C ALA A 52 -9.37 11.94 12.07
N ALA A 53 -9.80 12.21 13.32
CA ALA A 53 -11.20 12.26 13.71
C ALA A 53 -11.74 13.67 13.99
N VAL A 54 -10.93 14.73 13.77
CA VAL A 54 -11.37 16.11 14.00
C VAL A 54 -12.37 16.52 12.93
N PRO A 55 -13.60 16.96 13.29
CA PRO A 55 -14.59 17.37 12.31
C PRO A 55 -14.11 18.58 11.49
N ASN A 56 -14.21 18.51 10.17
CA ASN A 56 -14.00 19.66 9.30
C ASN A 56 -15.13 20.66 9.41
N GLN A 57 -14.85 21.94 9.15
CA GLN A 57 -15.87 22.96 9.03
C GLN A 57 -16.68 22.75 7.73
N PRO A 58 -17.96 23.16 7.68
CA PRO A 58 -18.75 23.11 6.45
C PRO A 58 -18.08 23.84 5.29
N GLY A 59 -18.14 23.24 4.09
CA GLY A 59 -17.54 23.80 2.88
C GLY A 59 -16.86 22.77 2.01
N TRP A 60 -16.07 23.24 1.06
CA TRP A 60 -15.29 22.41 0.14
C TRP A 60 -13.80 22.47 0.46
N TYR A 61 -13.15 21.32 0.34
CA TYR A 61 -11.71 21.13 0.51
C TYR A 61 -11.16 20.30 -0.65
N ILE A 62 -9.88 20.49 -0.97
CA ILE A 62 -9.13 19.59 -1.86
C ILE A 62 -7.80 19.24 -1.18
N PRO A 63 -7.78 18.32 -0.19
CA PRO A 63 -6.53 17.70 0.25
C PRO A 63 -5.79 17.12 -0.95
N THR A 64 -4.53 17.51 -1.07
CA THR A 64 -3.61 17.00 -2.10
C THR A 64 -2.49 16.28 -1.39
N GLN A 65 -2.22 15.02 -1.79
CA GLN A 65 -1.23 14.18 -1.16
C GLN A 65 -0.23 13.68 -2.19
N LEU A 66 1.05 13.91 -1.93
CA LEU A 66 2.16 13.27 -2.64
C LEU A 66 2.61 12.08 -1.82
N TYR A 67 2.81 10.95 -2.47
CA TYR A 67 3.28 9.71 -1.87
C TYR A 67 4.50 9.21 -2.62
N TYR A 68 5.53 8.84 -1.88
CA TYR A 68 6.69 8.13 -2.40
C TYR A 68 6.95 6.90 -1.55
N TYR A 69 7.24 5.77 -2.19
CA TYR A 69 7.59 4.50 -1.57
C TYR A 69 8.83 3.90 -2.21
N ASN A 70 9.65 3.24 -1.40
CA ASN A 70 10.75 2.39 -1.85
C ASN A 70 10.90 1.24 -0.87
N GLY A 71 10.75 0.01 -1.35
CA GLY A 71 10.86 -1.17 -0.50
C GLY A 71 11.29 -2.40 -1.29
N SER A 72 11.70 -3.42 -0.53
CA SER A 72 12.13 -4.70 -1.08
C SER A 72 11.70 -5.86 -0.18
N ALA A 73 11.60 -7.04 -0.76
CA ALA A 73 11.41 -8.30 -0.06
C ALA A 73 12.37 -9.34 -0.63
N SER A 74 12.82 -10.26 0.22
CA SER A 74 13.62 -11.40 -0.23
C SER A 74 13.17 -12.67 0.49
N GLY A 75 13.19 -13.79 -0.23
CA GLY A 75 12.86 -15.11 0.31
C GLY A 75 13.81 -16.16 -0.24
N THR A 76 14.16 -17.13 0.60
CA THR A 76 15.00 -18.26 0.22
C THR A 76 14.26 -19.57 0.48
N LYS A 77 14.22 -20.47 -0.51
CA LYS A 77 13.75 -21.83 -0.35
C LYS A 77 14.89 -22.81 -0.61
N SER A 78 15.24 -23.62 0.38
CA SER A 78 16.25 -24.67 0.27
C SER A 78 15.61 -26.01 0.02
N PHE A 79 16.26 -26.87 -0.76
CA PHE A 79 15.81 -28.22 -1.12
C PHE A 79 16.73 -29.27 -0.49
N GLU A 80 16.24 -30.52 -0.29
CA GLU A 80 16.91 -31.60 0.45
C GLU A 80 18.29 -31.98 -0.09
N ARG A 81 18.62 -31.64 -1.34
CA ARG A 81 19.90 -32.02 -2.00
C ARG A 81 20.90 -30.87 -2.10
N GLY A 82 20.72 -29.80 -1.32
CA GLY A 82 21.60 -28.64 -1.33
C GLY A 82 21.33 -27.63 -2.45
N ASP A 83 20.30 -27.83 -3.26
CA ASP A 83 19.80 -26.83 -4.19
C ASP A 83 19.04 -25.74 -3.43
N ALA A 84 19.08 -24.51 -3.92
CA ALA A 84 18.37 -23.38 -3.31
C ALA A 84 17.80 -22.44 -4.38
N ALA A 85 16.65 -21.88 -4.10
CA ALA A 85 16.08 -20.79 -4.90
C ALA A 85 15.90 -19.55 -4.02
N ASN A 86 16.34 -18.40 -4.53
CA ASN A 86 16.18 -17.10 -3.89
C ASN A 86 15.31 -16.22 -4.80
N LEU A 87 14.31 -15.59 -4.22
CA LEU A 87 13.47 -14.59 -4.87
C LEU A 87 13.71 -13.25 -4.19
N GLY A 88 14.10 -12.24 -4.95
CA GLY A 88 14.13 -10.84 -4.54
C GLY A 88 13.07 -10.06 -5.30
N VAL A 89 12.36 -9.17 -4.62
CA VAL A 89 11.42 -8.23 -5.23
C VAL A 89 11.74 -6.84 -4.69
N SER A 90 11.79 -5.84 -5.55
CA SER A 90 11.91 -4.45 -5.14
C SER A 90 10.90 -3.60 -5.90
N SER A 91 10.33 -2.60 -5.23
CA SER A 91 9.37 -1.69 -5.85
C SER A 91 9.60 -0.25 -5.41
N GLN A 92 9.35 0.67 -6.33
CA GLN A 92 9.35 2.11 -6.10
C GLN A 92 8.07 2.69 -6.68
N ALA A 93 7.45 3.62 -5.95
CA ALA A 93 6.26 4.32 -6.41
C ALA A 93 6.34 5.81 -6.09
N ALA A 94 5.85 6.64 -7.01
CA ALA A 94 5.64 8.08 -6.81
C ALA A 94 4.24 8.43 -7.32
N LEU A 95 3.34 8.79 -6.41
CA LEU A 95 1.93 9.00 -6.70
C LEU A 95 1.50 10.39 -6.20
N VAL A 96 0.50 10.96 -6.85
CA VAL A 96 -0.23 12.14 -6.40
C VAL A 96 -1.71 11.84 -6.32
N PHE A 97 -2.33 12.24 -5.22
CA PHE A 97 -3.77 12.09 -4.99
C PHE A 97 -4.41 13.44 -4.71
N PHE A 98 -5.63 13.63 -5.23
CA PHE A 98 -6.51 14.74 -4.98
C PHE A 98 -7.80 14.22 -4.39
N THR A 99 -8.25 14.83 -3.30
CA THR A 99 -9.43 14.35 -2.55
C THR A 99 -10.45 15.48 -2.38
N PRO A 100 -11.17 15.91 -3.46
CA PRO A 100 -12.28 16.82 -3.27
C PRO A 100 -13.24 16.28 -2.22
N THR A 101 -13.45 17.09 -1.19
CA THR A 101 -14.25 16.75 -0.02
C THR A 101 -15.31 17.82 0.19
N TRP A 102 -16.55 17.39 0.27
CA TRP A 102 -17.68 18.22 0.61
C TRP A 102 -18.15 17.95 2.04
N VAL A 103 -18.29 19.02 2.82
CA VAL A 103 -18.78 19.02 4.20
C VAL A 103 -20.06 19.82 4.22
N PRO A 104 -21.25 19.22 4.36
CA PRO A 104 -22.52 19.93 4.44
C PRO A 104 -22.66 20.76 5.72
N ASP A 105 -23.54 21.76 5.69
CA ASP A 105 -23.85 22.58 6.87
C ASP A 105 -24.65 21.79 7.94
N GLU A 106 -25.42 20.78 7.50
CA GLU A 106 -26.27 19.98 8.37
C GLU A 106 -25.46 18.91 9.13
N LYS A 107 -25.80 18.76 10.39
CA LYS A 107 -25.28 17.65 11.20
C LYS A 107 -26.19 16.43 11.11
N TRP A 108 -25.59 15.26 11.02
CA TRP A 108 -26.28 13.97 11.03
C TRP A 108 -25.98 13.24 12.34
N PHE A 109 -27.00 12.75 13.04
CA PHE A 109 -26.84 12.03 14.32
C PHE A 109 -25.93 12.77 15.32
N GLY A 110 -25.97 14.11 15.31
CA GLY A 110 -25.14 14.98 16.15
C GLY A 110 -23.68 15.16 15.69
N GLY A 111 -23.24 14.46 14.66
CA GLY A 111 -21.92 14.56 14.06
C GLY A 111 -21.89 15.36 12.76
N GLN A 112 -20.71 15.74 12.33
CA GLN A 112 -20.45 16.43 11.07
C GLN A 112 -20.17 15.40 9.98
N PRO A 113 -21.05 15.20 8.97
CA PRO A 113 -20.76 14.32 7.85
C PRO A 113 -19.78 14.98 6.88
N SER A 114 -19.06 14.16 6.10
CA SER A 114 -18.33 14.60 4.92
C SER A 114 -18.26 13.50 3.88
N PHE A 115 -18.16 13.91 2.62
CA PHE A 115 -18.14 13.03 1.45
C PHE A 115 -16.96 13.42 0.58
N SER A 116 -16.20 12.44 0.16
CA SER A 116 -15.03 12.67 -0.69
C SER A 116 -14.89 11.63 -1.78
N LEU A 117 -14.15 12.01 -2.82
CA LEU A 117 -13.72 11.13 -3.88
C LEU A 117 -12.23 11.35 -4.09
N THR A 118 -11.41 10.37 -3.76
CA THR A 118 -9.99 10.43 -4.06
C THR A 118 -9.73 9.87 -5.46
N PHE A 119 -8.91 10.57 -6.22
CA PHE A 119 -8.39 10.16 -7.52
C PHE A 119 -6.95 10.68 -7.66
N GLY A 120 -6.21 10.07 -8.57
CA GLY A 120 -4.83 10.47 -8.76
C GLY A 120 -4.11 9.57 -9.74
N GLY A 121 -2.82 9.44 -9.58
CA GLY A 121 -1.98 8.59 -10.40
C GLY A 121 -0.51 8.92 -10.21
N GLY A 122 0.31 8.34 -11.07
CA GLY A 122 1.74 8.57 -11.01
C GLY A 122 2.52 7.48 -11.71
N TRP A 123 3.59 7.06 -11.06
CA TRP A 123 4.54 6.08 -11.58
C TRP A 123 4.84 5.01 -10.53
N ASN A 124 4.98 3.77 -11.01
CA ASN A 124 5.41 2.61 -10.22
C ASN A 124 6.40 1.80 -11.04
N SER A 125 7.44 1.26 -10.41
CA SER A 125 8.41 0.36 -11.00
C SER A 125 8.71 -0.79 -10.05
N THR A 126 8.63 -2.02 -10.57
CA THR A 126 8.88 -3.24 -9.80
C THR A 126 9.88 -4.10 -10.53
N SER A 127 10.86 -4.65 -9.82
CA SER A 127 11.78 -5.66 -10.33
C SER A 127 11.71 -6.92 -9.47
N ALA A 128 11.84 -8.07 -10.12
CA ALA A 128 11.87 -9.39 -9.49
C ALA A 128 13.08 -10.17 -10.02
N ASP A 129 13.89 -10.68 -9.10
CA ASP A 129 15.09 -11.47 -9.37
C ASP A 129 14.89 -12.87 -8.80
N LEU A 130 14.90 -13.89 -9.65
CA LEU A 130 14.88 -15.28 -9.25
C LEU A 130 16.24 -15.90 -9.52
N SER A 131 16.94 -16.35 -8.48
CA SER A 131 18.17 -17.12 -8.63
C SER A 131 18.00 -18.54 -8.09
N ALA A 132 18.35 -19.54 -8.89
CA ALA A 132 18.34 -20.95 -8.50
C ALA A 132 19.78 -21.49 -8.53
N SER A 133 20.24 -22.00 -7.41
CA SER A 133 21.56 -22.60 -7.25
C SER A 133 21.45 -24.12 -7.26
N PHE A 134 22.16 -24.76 -8.16
CA PHE A 134 22.22 -26.21 -8.33
C PHE A 134 23.61 -26.72 -8.02
N VAL A 135 23.76 -27.76 -7.22
CA VAL A 135 25.05 -28.34 -6.80
C VAL A 135 25.95 -28.70 -7.99
N HIS A 136 25.38 -29.09 -9.11
CA HIS A 136 26.13 -29.54 -10.28
C HIS A 136 26.09 -28.59 -11.50
N LEU A 137 25.23 -27.58 -11.52
CA LEU A 137 25.02 -26.66 -12.67
C LEU A 137 25.36 -25.20 -12.34
N GLY A 138 25.72 -24.91 -11.09
CA GLY A 138 25.95 -23.54 -10.63
C GLY A 138 24.65 -22.74 -10.47
N THR A 139 24.77 -21.43 -10.34
CA THR A 139 23.64 -20.53 -10.15
C THR A 139 23.13 -20.02 -11.50
N GLN A 140 21.81 -20.09 -11.68
CA GLN A 140 21.08 -19.50 -12.80
C GLN A 140 20.23 -18.35 -12.25
N THR A 141 20.23 -17.21 -12.91
CA THR A 141 19.46 -16.02 -12.50
C THR A 141 18.53 -15.59 -13.63
N LEU A 142 17.27 -15.32 -13.29
CA LEU A 142 16.26 -14.73 -14.15
C LEU A 142 15.82 -13.41 -13.54
N ASN A 143 15.94 -12.32 -14.28
CA ASN A 143 15.55 -10.99 -13.84
C ASN A 143 14.37 -10.50 -14.70
N ARG A 144 13.38 -9.91 -14.08
CA ARG A 144 12.28 -9.24 -14.75
C ARG A 144 12.05 -7.89 -14.08
N SER A 145 11.96 -6.83 -14.87
CA SER A 145 11.57 -5.50 -14.40
C SER A 145 10.44 -4.96 -15.26
N ASP A 146 9.58 -4.17 -14.65
CA ASP A 146 8.47 -3.51 -15.32
C ASP A 146 8.21 -2.16 -14.66
N SER A 147 7.57 -1.24 -15.40
CA SER A 147 7.14 0.05 -14.87
C SER A 147 5.84 0.46 -15.52
N ASP A 148 4.97 1.10 -14.74
CA ASP A 148 3.71 1.67 -15.21
C ASP A 148 3.64 3.15 -14.83
N SER A 149 2.96 3.93 -15.69
CA SER A 149 2.60 5.33 -15.43
C SER A 149 1.16 5.53 -15.88
N GLY A 150 0.31 5.94 -14.94
CA GLY A 150 -1.12 6.04 -15.25
C GLY A 150 -1.95 6.58 -14.12
N GLY A 151 -3.26 6.50 -14.28
CA GLY A 151 -4.24 6.84 -13.26
C GLY A 151 -4.35 5.74 -12.21
N ALA A 152 -4.55 6.14 -10.96
CA ALA A 152 -5.00 5.26 -9.89
C ALA A 152 -6.50 4.99 -10.01
N ASP A 153 -7.00 4.06 -9.21
CA ASP A 153 -8.42 3.80 -9.07
C ASP A 153 -9.16 5.00 -8.44
N LEU A 154 -10.47 4.93 -8.34
CA LEU A 154 -11.29 5.94 -7.67
C LEU A 154 -11.69 5.43 -6.30
N TYR A 155 -11.52 6.27 -5.27
CA TYR A 155 -11.78 5.92 -3.88
C TYR A 155 -12.87 6.83 -3.28
N PRO A 156 -14.17 6.49 -3.44
CA PRO A 156 -15.26 7.20 -2.78
C PRO A 156 -15.23 6.94 -1.27
N GLN A 157 -15.48 7.97 -0.47
CA GLN A 157 -15.54 7.86 0.98
C GLN A 157 -16.69 8.68 1.55
N ALA A 158 -17.37 8.13 2.55
CA ALA A 158 -18.29 8.83 3.42
C ALA A 158 -17.86 8.67 4.87
N GLN A 159 -17.90 9.74 5.65
CA GLN A 159 -17.57 9.70 7.07
C GLN A 159 -18.48 10.63 7.88
N ILE A 160 -18.52 10.38 9.17
CA ILE A 160 -19.19 11.23 10.14
C ILE A 160 -18.28 11.39 11.36
N ALA A 161 -18.07 12.62 11.82
CA ALA A 161 -17.20 12.91 12.95
C ALA A 161 -17.94 13.68 14.06
N TRP A 162 -17.64 13.33 15.31
CA TRP A 162 -18.20 13.94 16.50
C TRP A 162 -17.10 14.55 17.37
N THR A 163 -17.43 15.58 18.12
CA THR A 163 -16.52 16.20 19.10
C THR A 163 -17.21 16.40 20.45
N SER A 164 -16.46 16.16 21.51
CA SER A 164 -16.86 16.48 22.89
C SER A 164 -15.63 16.89 23.71
N GLY A 165 -15.52 18.18 23.98
CA GLY A 165 -14.33 18.75 24.62
C GLY A 165 -13.08 18.53 23.77
N ASN A 166 -12.09 17.86 24.34
CA ASN A 166 -10.82 17.55 23.66
C ASN A 166 -10.87 16.21 22.86
N ASN A 167 -12.00 15.52 22.85
CA ASN A 167 -12.14 14.19 22.28
C ASN A 167 -12.95 14.26 20.98
N ASN A 168 -12.45 13.61 19.94
CA ASN A 168 -13.11 13.51 18.65
C ASN A 168 -13.18 12.04 18.23
N TRP A 169 -14.26 11.66 17.59
CA TRP A 169 -14.49 10.32 17.05
C TRP A 169 -14.93 10.43 15.60
N MET A 170 -14.60 9.46 14.80
CA MET A 170 -15.05 9.36 13.42
C MET A 170 -15.44 7.91 13.12
N ALA A 171 -16.50 7.73 12.36
CA ALA A 171 -16.77 6.50 11.63
C ALA A 171 -16.74 6.79 10.14
N TYR A 172 -16.22 5.84 9.36
CA TYR A 172 -16.11 5.98 7.90
C TYR A 172 -16.41 4.68 7.18
N VAL A 173 -16.77 4.83 5.91
CA VAL A 173 -16.80 3.77 4.91
C VAL A 173 -16.14 4.31 3.64
N THR A 174 -15.37 3.47 2.97
CA THR A 174 -14.70 3.80 1.71
C THR A 174 -14.60 2.56 0.83
N GLY A 175 -14.24 2.71 -0.42
CA GLY A 175 -14.10 1.58 -1.32
C GLY A 175 -13.24 1.90 -2.52
N ASP A 176 -12.95 0.88 -3.30
CA ASP A 176 -12.21 0.96 -4.55
C ASP A 176 -13.11 0.69 -5.74
N LEU A 177 -13.08 1.60 -6.72
CA LEU A 177 -13.61 1.42 -8.05
C LEU A 177 -12.44 1.21 -9.02
N PRO A 178 -12.20 -0.01 -9.52
CA PRO A 178 -10.99 -0.39 -10.26
C PRO A 178 -11.02 0.14 -11.70
N VAL A 179 -10.76 1.42 -11.86
CA VAL A 179 -10.73 2.13 -13.15
C VAL A 179 -9.33 2.60 -13.54
N GLY A 180 -8.35 2.36 -12.68
CA GLY A 180 -6.96 2.76 -12.85
C GLY A 180 -6.19 1.92 -13.86
N SER A 181 -4.91 2.25 -14.03
CA SER A 181 -4.03 1.53 -14.95
C SER A 181 -3.66 0.16 -14.37
N TYR A 182 -4.29 -0.89 -14.92
CA TYR A 182 -4.07 -2.28 -14.51
C TYR A 182 -3.97 -3.22 -15.71
N SER A 183 -3.08 -4.21 -15.61
CA SER A 183 -3.02 -5.37 -16.50
C SER A 183 -2.46 -6.58 -15.75
N SER A 184 -3.15 -7.71 -15.80
CA SER A 184 -2.70 -8.97 -15.20
C SER A 184 -1.39 -9.53 -15.77
N THR A 185 -0.93 -9.02 -16.90
CA THR A 185 0.35 -9.42 -17.53
C THR A 185 1.53 -8.57 -17.10
N ARG A 186 1.31 -7.45 -16.40
CA ARG A 186 2.36 -6.58 -15.89
C ARG A 186 2.85 -7.03 -14.51
N LEU A 187 4.11 -6.74 -14.21
CA LEU A 187 4.66 -6.86 -12.87
C LEU A 187 4.37 -5.61 -12.03
N SER A 188 4.18 -4.46 -12.70
CA SER A 188 3.94 -3.15 -12.08
C SER A 188 2.61 -2.58 -12.56
N ASN A 189 1.73 -2.20 -11.63
CA ASN A 189 0.43 -1.59 -11.88
C ASN A 189 0.21 -0.41 -10.95
N ILE A 190 -0.60 0.57 -11.39
CA ILE A 190 -1.06 1.69 -10.54
C ILE A 190 -2.42 1.37 -9.94
N GLY A 191 -3.34 0.80 -10.73
CA GLY A 191 -4.63 0.30 -10.25
C GLY A 191 -4.52 -1.11 -9.67
N LEU A 192 -5.49 -1.49 -8.82
CA LEU A 192 -5.52 -2.78 -8.13
C LEU A 192 -6.14 -3.92 -8.96
N GLY A 193 -7.00 -3.56 -9.93
CA GLY A 193 -7.67 -4.55 -10.79
C GLY A 193 -8.83 -5.30 -10.14
N HIS A 194 -9.20 -4.95 -8.91
CA HIS A 194 -10.35 -5.51 -8.19
C HIS A 194 -11.01 -4.43 -7.33
N THR A 195 -12.27 -4.65 -6.96
CA THR A 195 -12.97 -3.79 -6.01
C THR A 195 -12.51 -4.07 -4.58
N ALA A 196 -12.61 -3.06 -3.72
CA ALA A 196 -12.46 -3.25 -2.28
C ALA A 196 -13.52 -2.43 -1.54
N PHE A 197 -13.84 -2.86 -0.33
CA PHE A 197 -14.69 -2.15 0.61
C PHE A 197 -14.01 -2.11 1.98
N ASP A 198 -13.94 -0.93 2.55
CA ASP A 198 -13.32 -0.71 3.86
C ASP A 198 -14.24 0.08 4.78
N MET A 199 -14.22 -0.28 6.04
CA MET A 199 -14.93 0.44 7.10
C MET A 199 -14.11 0.48 8.37
N GLY A 200 -14.26 1.57 9.09
CA GLY A 200 -13.53 1.74 10.33
C GLY A 200 -13.94 2.96 11.12
N GLY A 201 -13.12 3.28 12.09
CA GLY A 201 -13.29 4.43 12.93
C GLY A 201 -11.97 5.03 13.36
N ALA A 202 -12.02 6.29 13.77
CA ALA A 202 -10.88 6.98 14.32
C ALA A 202 -11.22 7.67 15.64
N TYR A 203 -10.18 7.91 16.41
CA TYR A 203 -10.21 8.71 17.61
C TYR A 203 -9.07 9.74 17.56
N THR A 204 -9.38 10.99 17.93
CA THR A 204 -8.37 12.04 18.12
C THR A 204 -8.59 12.73 19.45
N TYR A 205 -7.57 12.71 20.30
CA TYR A 205 -7.45 13.63 21.42
C TYR A 205 -6.74 14.89 20.96
N MET A 206 -7.36 16.06 21.14
CA MET A 206 -6.78 17.34 20.76
C MET A 206 -6.99 18.36 21.89
N ASN A 207 -5.90 18.78 22.51
CA ASN A 207 -5.93 19.79 23.57
C ASN A 207 -5.28 21.10 23.07
N ASN A 208 -6.11 22.05 22.65
CA ASN A 208 -5.66 23.33 22.09
C ASN A 208 -4.89 24.21 23.09
N THR A 209 -5.06 23.99 24.41
CA THR A 209 -4.34 24.77 25.44
C THR A 209 -2.92 24.27 25.61
N SER A 210 -2.72 22.97 25.67
CA SER A 210 -1.38 22.35 25.80
C SER A 210 -0.70 22.07 24.47
N GLY A 211 -1.44 22.15 23.36
CA GLY A 211 -0.95 21.81 22.03
C GLY A 211 -0.70 20.31 21.81
N ARG A 212 -1.24 19.43 22.68
CA ARG A 212 -1.06 17.97 22.56
C ARG A 212 -2.14 17.37 21.68
N GLU A 213 -1.70 16.48 20.81
CA GLU A 213 -2.59 15.73 19.92
C GLU A 213 -2.18 14.26 19.90
N ALA A 214 -3.17 13.36 19.79
CA ALA A 214 -2.94 11.94 19.51
C ALA A 214 -4.13 11.40 18.71
N SER A 215 -3.86 10.75 17.60
CA SER A 215 -4.84 10.15 16.71
C SER A 215 -4.58 8.67 16.49
N ALA A 216 -5.66 7.92 16.28
CA ALA A 216 -5.60 6.54 15.81
C ALA A 216 -6.80 6.25 14.91
N THR A 217 -6.56 5.57 13.78
CA THR A 217 -7.58 5.10 12.83
C THR A 217 -7.43 3.59 12.67
N LEU A 218 -8.49 2.85 12.98
CA LEU A 218 -8.57 1.40 12.83
C LEU A 218 -9.65 1.06 11.81
N GLY A 219 -9.35 0.21 10.85
CA GLY A 219 -10.31 -0.27 9.87
C GLY A 219 -10.04 -1.68 9.39
N PHE A 220 -11.00 -2.16 8.58
CA PHE A 220 -11.00 -3.50 8.01
C PHE A 220 -11.41 -3.42 6.55
N THR A 221 -10.59 -4.03 5.71
CA THR A 221 -10.80 -4.09 4.26
C THR A 221 -11.28 -5.48 3.84
N TYR A 222 -12.35 -5.55 3.08
CA TYR A 222 -12.76 -6.71 2.31
C TYR A 222 -12.35 -6.48 0.85
N ASN A 223 -11.53 -7.37 0.30
CA ASN A 223 -11.08 -7.35 -1.08
C ASN A 223 -12.01 -8.19 -1.95
N GLY A 224 -12.45 -7.65 -3.08
CA GLY A 224 -13.15 -8.40 -4.11
C GLY A 224 -12.20 -9.30 -4.90
N GLU A 225 -12.75 -10.26 -5.62
CA GLU A 225 -11.98 -11.10 -6.53
C GLU A 225 -11.50 -10.29 -7.75
N ASN A 226 -10.23 -10.41 -8.08
CA ASN A 226 -9.71 -9.98 -9.37
C ASN A 226 -10.06 -11.03 -10.43
N THR A 227 -11.05 -10.74 -11.24
CA THR A 227 -11.56 -11.67 -12.25
C THR A 227 -10.57 -11.94 -13.40
N SER A 228 -9.55 -11.09 -13.57
CA SER A 228 -8.50 -11.28 -14.59
C SER A 228 -7.48 -12.33 -14.19
N THR A 229 -7.37 -12.62 -12.89
CA THR A 229 -6.41 -13.57 -12.32
C THR A 229 -7.09 -14.67 -11.51
N ASN A 230 -8.40 -14.52 -11.23
CA ASN A 230 -9.19 -15.35 -10.31
C ASN A 230 -8.54 -15.45 -8.92
N TYR A 231 -7.95 -14.35 -8.46
CA TYR A 231 -7.29 -14.23 -7.17
C TYR A 231 -8.08 -13.28 -6.27
N GLN A 232 -8.18 -13.61 -4.99
CA GLN A 232 -8.82 -12.77 -3.98
C GLN A 232 -7.91 -12.67 -2.77
N SER A 233 -7.44 -11.45 -2.47
CA SER A 233 -6.75 -11.14 -1.24
C SER A 233 -7.65 -11.32 -0.03
N GLY A 234 -7.08 -11.74 1.09
CA GLY A 234 -7.84 -11.94 2.33
C GLY A 234 -8.40 -10.64 2.91
N VAL A 235 -9.10 -10.76 4.03
CA VAL A 235 -9.56 -9.60 4.80
C VAL A 235 -8.37 -8.99 5.53
N ASP A 236 -8.22 -7.68 5.42
CA ASP A 236 -7.14 -6.92 6.04
C ASP A 236 -7.63 -6.12 7.24
N SER A 237 -6.73 -5.86 8.17
CA SER A 237 -6.88 -4.84 9.19
C SER A 237 -5.72 -3.85 9.10
N HIS A 238 -6.01 -2.60 9.40
CA HIS A 238 -5.01 -1.54 9.41
C HIS A 238 -5.22 -0.60 10.59
N LEU A 239 -4.14 -0.14 11.16
CA LEU A 239 -4.10 0.85 12.22
C LEU A 239 -3.07 1.91 11.83
N ASP A 240 -3.54 3.13 11.59
CA ASP A 240 -2.68 4.32 11.47
C ASP A 240 -2.73 5.10 12.77
N TRP A 241 -1.61 5.63 13.25
CA TRP A 241 -1.54 6.38 14.49
C TRP A 241 -0.58 7.57 14.42
N ASP A 242 -0.84 8.55 15.26
CA ASP A 242 -0.05 9.75 15.46
C ASP A 242 -0.01 10.14 16.94
N VAL A 243 1.10 10.72 17.35
CA VAL A 243 1.22 11.48 18.59
C VAL A 243 2.08 12.72 18.33
N SER A 244 1.53 13.89 18.57
CA SER A 244 2.15 15.15 18.19
C SER A 244 2.01 16.27 19.22
N GLN A 245 2.87 17.28 19.08
CA GLN A 245 2.92 18.46 19.91
C GLN A 245 3.01 19.70 19.04
N PHE A 246 2.08 20.62 19.23
CA PHE A 246 2.18 21.97 18.69
C PHE A 246 3.21 22.77 19.49
N LEU A 247 4.27 23.21 18.83
CA LEU A 247 5.33 24.06 19.38
C LEU A 247 4.92 25.53 19.39
N SER A 248 3.98 25.88 18.51
CA SER A 248 3.36 27.19 18.37
C SER A 248 1.97 27.05 17.75
N GLN A 249 1.30 28.16 17.46
CA GLN A 249 0.02 28.13 16.73
C GLN A 249 0.15 27.57 15.30
N ASN A 250 1.36 27.56 14.75
CA ASN A 250 1.62 27.17 13.37
C ASN A 250 2.36 25.84 13.24
N TRP A 251 3.36 25.59 14.09
CA TRP A 251 4.26 24.44 13.96
C TRP A 251 3.87 23.28 14.86
N GLN A 252 3.81 22.11 14.28
CA GLN A 252 3.59 20.83 14.91
C GLN A 252 4.74 19.88 14.58
N ILE A 253 5.15 19.08 15.55
CA ILE A 253 6.06 17.96 15.37
C ILE A 253 5.46 16.72 16.03
N GLY A 254 5.73 15.54 15.48
CA GLY A 254 5.17 14.31 16.00
C GLY A 254 5.92 13.06 15.57
N LEU A 255 5.38 11.96 16.05
CA LEU A 255 5.69 10.60 15.60
C LEU A 255 4.43 9.98 15.03
N VAL A 256 4.58 9.33 13.89
CA VAL A 256 3.53 8.61 13.19
C VAL A 256 3.92 7.15 13.01
N GLY A 257 2.95 6.31 12.80
CA GLY A 257 3.19 4.92 12.45
C GLY A 257 1.94 4.23 11.95
N TYR A 258 2.12 3.01 11.49
CA TYR A 258 1.02 2.14 11.10
C TYR A 258 1.32 0.69 11.40
N VAL A 259 0.26 -0.10 11.48
CA VAL A 259 0.31 -1.56 11.45
C VAL A 259 -0.70 -2.02 10.42
N TYR A 260 -0.25 -2.81 9.46
CA TYR A 260 -1.09 -3.54 8.54
C TYR A 260 -0.99 -5.03 8.85
N TYR A 261 -2.12 -5.72 8.88
CA TYR A 261 -2.20 -7.14 9.19
C TYR A 261 -3.35 -7.81 8.44
N GLN A 262 -3.05 -8.75 7.60
CA GLN A 262 -4.03 -9.56 6.89
C GLN A 262 -4.57 -10.67 7.82
N LEU A 263 -5.87 -10.63 8.09
CA LEU A 263 -6.56 -11.50 9.05
C LEU A 263 -6.84 -12.88 8.49
N THR A 264 -7.29 -12.94 7.24
CA THR A 264 -7.58 -14.20 6.55
C THR A 264 -6.59 -14.39 5.41
N GLY A 265 -6.31 -15.65 5.05
CA GLY A 265 -5.45 -15.92 3.92
C GLY A 265 -6.12 -15.64 2.59
N ASP A 266 -5.32 -15.58 1.55
CA ASP A 266 -5.75 -15.42 0.17
C ASP A 266 -6.53 -16.63 -0.33
N SER A 267 -7.27 -16.48 -1.42
CA SER A 267 -8.16 -17.47 -1.97
C SER A 267 -8.37 -17.28 -3.48
N GLY A 268 -9.18 -18.14 -4.07
CA GLY A 268 -9.48 -18.14 -5.50
C GLY A 268 -8.67 -19.18 -6.28
N SER A 269 -9.07 -19.49 -7.50
CA SER A 269 -8.38 -20.48 -8.35
C SER A 269 -7.03 -19.96 -8.88
N GLY A 270 -6.77 -18.66 -8.75
CA GLY A 270 -5.48 -18.02 -9.05
C GLY A 270 -4.46 -18.12 -7.92
N ASP A 271 -4.87 -18.53 -6.72
CA ASP A 271 -3.96 -18.80 -5.60
C ASP A 271 -3.29 -20.16 -5.79
N HIS A 272 -2.16 -20.16 -6.53
CA HIS A 272 -1.41 -21.38 -6.85
C HIS A 272 -0.30 -21.70 -5.85
N VAL A 273 0.03 -20.80 -4.95
CA VAL A 273 1.24 -20.90 -4.10
C VAL A 273 0.91 -21.09 -2.62
N GLY A 274 -0.35 -20.88 -2.25
CA GLY A 274 -0.85 -21.02 -0.88
C GLY A 274 -1.46 -19.72 -0.34
N SER A 275 -2.30 -19.92 0.68
CA SER A 275 -3.06 -18.87 1.33
C SER A 275 -2.15 -18.04 2.25
N PHE A 276 -1.45 -17.07 1.71
CA PHE A 276 -0.55 -16.21 2.47
C PHE A 276 -1.32 -15.21 3.34
N LYS A 277 -0.64 -14.70 4.35
CA LYS A 277 -1.07 -13.55 5.15
C LYS A 277 0.09 -12.58 5.23
N SER A 278 -0.18 -11.32 4.91
CA SER A 278 0.81 -10.26 4.95
C SER A 278 0.71 -9.43 6.22
N ARG A 279 1.84 -8.86 6.62
CA ARG A 279 1.90 -7.88 7.70
C ARG A 279 3.10 -6.96 7.54
N VAL A 280 2.98 -5.76 8.06
CA VAL A 280 4.07 -4.80 8.19
C VAL A 280 3.71 -3.78 9.26
N ALA A 281 4.70 -3.26 9.96
CA ALA A 281 4.57 -2.14 10.87
C ALA A 281 5.56 -1.03 10.49
N SER A 282 5.28 0.19 10.92
CA SER A 282 6.18 1.32 10.68
C SER A 282 6.15 2.32 11.81
N VAL A 283 7.18 3.16 11.84
CA VAL A 283 7.29 4.34 12.68
C VAL A 283 8.09 5.41 11.95
N GLY A 284 7.83 6.67 12.23
CA GLY A 284 8.62 7.76 11.70
C GLY A 284 8.23 9.14 12.20
N PRO A 285 8.95 10.20 11.81
CA PRO A 285 8.67 11.56 12.21
C PRO A 285 7.58 12.20 11.37
N GLU A 286 6.97 13.21 11.96
CA GLU A 286 6.01 14.10 11.34
C GLU A 286 6.36 15.55 11.64
N VAL A 287 6.12 16.43 10.66
CA VAL A 287 6.10 17.87 10.84
C VAL A 287 4.89 18.48 10.14
N GLY A 288 4.14 19.30 10.85
CA GLY A 288 2.98 20.02 10.36
C GLY A 288 3.17 21.55 10.43
N TYR A 289 2.58 22.24 9.49
CA TYR A 289 2.57 23.70 9.45
C TYR A 289 1.21 24.26 9.05
N ALA A 290 0.57 24.96 9.97
CA ALA A 290 -0.69 25.65 9.73
C ALA A 290 -0.42 27.12 9.37
N PHE A 291 -1.07 27.62 8.32
CA PHE A 291 -0.90 28.99 7.85
C PHE A 291 -2.17 29.53 7.21
N THR A 292 -2.28 30.86 7.14
CA THR A 292 -3.43 31.52 6.50
C THR A 292 -3.01 32.02 5.12
N ALA A 293 -3.79 31.68 4.10
CA ALA A 293 -3.64 32.20 2.75
C ALA A 293 -5.02 32.49 2.18
N GLY A 294 -5.20 33.67 1.57
CA GLY A 294 -6.48 34.11 1.04
C GLY A 294 -7.61 34.21 2.08
N GLY A 295 -7.27 34.43 3.36
CA GLY A 295 -8.25 34.46 4.47
C GLY A 295 -8.72 33.07 4.93
N LEU A 296 -8.18 32.00 4.38
CA LEU A 296 -8.52 30.61 4.72
C LEU A 296 -7.35 29.94 5.45
N GLN A 297 -7.67 28.99 6.34
CA GLN A 297 -6.67 28.24 7.10
C GLN A 297 -6.22 27.02 6.30
N TRP A 298 -4.95 27.00 5.94
CA TRP A 298 -4.27 25.91 5.24
C TRP A 298 -3.44 25.09 6.22
N TYR A 299 -3.23 23.82 5.89
CA TYR A 299 -2.34 22.95 6.64
C TYR A 299 -1.47 22.14 5.70
N ALA A 300 -0.15 22.21 5.90
CA ALA A 300 0.84 21.38 5.22
C ALA A 300 1.42 20.37 6.22
N ASN A 301 1.64 19.15 5.79
CA ASN A 301 2.18 18.09 6.61
C ASN A 301 3.17 17.24 5.80
N LEU A 302 4.31 16.92 6.41
CA LEU A 302 5.32 15.99 5.87
C LEU A 302 5.55 14.87 6.88
N ARG A 303 5.42 13.63 6.42
CA ARG A 303 5.59 12.42 7.21
C ARG A 303 6.55 11.47 6.53
N GLY A 304 7.40 10.83 7.32
CA GLY A 304 8.25 9.74 6.86
C GLY A 304 7.99 8.48 7.69
N TYR A 305 8.00 7.33 7.07
CA TYR A 305 7.77 6.04 7.71
C TYR A 305 8.90 5.10 7.36
N TRP A 306 9.49 4.42 8.35
CA TRP A 306 10.37 3.27 8.16
C TRP A 306 9.63 2.02 8.57
N GLU A 307 9.55 1.08 7.64
CA GLU A 307 8.88 -0.19 7.83
C GLU A 307 9.79 -1.20 8.53
N PHE A 308 9.17 -2.10 9.28
CA PHE A 308 9.79 -3.24 9.96
C PHE A 308 8.73 -4.31 10.19
N TRP A 309 9.16 -5.52 10.57
CA TRP A 309 8.27 -6.63 10.88
C TRP A 309 7.44 -7.10 9.67
N ALA A 310 7.99 -6.93 8.48
CA ALA A 310 7.32 -7.37 7.26
C ALA A 310 7.32 -8.89 7.12
N GLU A 311 6.20 -9.44 6.68
CA GLU A 311 6.06 -10.83 6.28
C GLU A 311 5.15 -10.90 5.06
N ASN A 312 5.59 -11.64 4.03
CA ASN A 312 4.91 -11.77 2.74
C ASN A 312 4.56 -10.42 2.09
N ARG A 313 5.36 -9.39 2.33
CA ARG A 313 5.19 -8.03 1.85
C ARG A 313 6.54 -7.34 1.69
N LEU A 314 6.60 -6.29 0.90
CA LEU A 314 7.78 -5.42 0.82
C LEU A 314 7.99 -4.72 2.17
N GLU A 315 9.25 -4.48 2.51
CA GLU A 315 9.70 -3.67 3.64
C GLU A 315 10.59 -2.55 3.13
N GLY A 316 10.33 -1.33 3.56
CA GLY A 316 11.06 -0.18 3.07
C GLY A 316 10.77 1.11 3.82
N TYR A 317 10.60 2.18 3.07
CA TYR A 317 10.20 3.46 3.62
C TYR A 317 9.18 4.16 2.72
N ALA A 318 8.31 4.94 3.35
CA ALA A 318 7.33 5.79 2.68
C ALA A 318 7.49 7.25 3.12
N VAL A 319 7.16 8.17 2.22
CA VAL A 319 7.08 9.61 2.51
C VAL A 319 5.76 10.14 1.99
N PHE A 320 5.03 10.86 2.83
CA PHE A 320 3.83 11.58 2.47
C PHE A 320 4.06 13.07 2.64
N ALA A 321 3.67 13.86 1.65
CA ALA A 321 3.53 15.30 1.77
C ALA A 321 2.08 15.66 1.46
N THR A 322 1.37 16.24 2.43
CA THR A 322 -0.05 16.56 2.32
C THR A 322 -0.25 18.07 2.43
N LEU A 323 -1.08 18.63 1.56
CA LEU A 323 -1.54 20.01 1.64
C LEU A 323 -3.06 20.02 1.69
N SER A 324 -3.64 20.43 2.80
CA SER A 324 -5.08 20.62 2.95
C SER A 324 -5.47 22.02 2.45
N ILE A 325 -6.24 22.05 1.36
CA ILE A 325 -6.61 23.28 0.65
C ILE A 325 -8.11 23.53 0.87
N PRO A 326 -8.52 24.49 1.70
CA PRO A 326 -9.90 24.91 1.79
C PRO A 326 -10.27 25.79 0.56
N LEU A 327 -11.44 25.54 -0.04
CA LEU A 327 -11.92 26.30 -1.21
C LEU A 327 -12.93 27.42 -0.85
N GLY A 328 -13.19 27.60 0.44
CA GLY A 328 -14.21 28.54 0.94
C GLY A 328 -15.52 27.83 1.28
N GLY A 329 -16.42 28.54 1.95
CA GLY A 329 -17.68 27.97 2.46
C GLY A 329 -17.78 28.03 3.98
N GLY A 330 -16.97 28.87 4.62
CA GLY A 330 -17.14 29.14 6.05
C GLY A 330 -18.56 29.65 6.34
N PRO A 331 -19.07 29.50 7.58
CA PRO A 331 -20.44 29.86 7.94
C PRO A 331 -20.76 31.28 7.47
N LYS A 332 -21.81 31.44 6.69
CA LYS A 332 -22.36 32.75 6.38
C LYS A 332 -22.72 33.38 7.73
N LYS A 333 -22.08 34.49 8.05
CA LYS A 333 -22.38 35.34 9.23
C LYS A 333 -23.84 35.79 9.21
#